data_a6ca26f9ec3c9aa2d01cfaee0e6fb177
#
_entry.id   a6ca26f9ec3c9aa2d01cfaee0e6fb177
#
_cell.length_a   1.000
_cell.length_b   1.000
_cell.length_c   1.000
_cell.angle_alpha   90.00
_cell.angle_beta   90.00
_cell.angle_gamma   90.00
#
_symmetry.space_group_name_H-M   'P 1'
#
loop_
_entity.id
_entity.type
_entity.pdbx_description
1 polymer ?
#
loop_
_entity_poly.entity_id
_entity_poly.type
_entity_poly.pdbx_seq_one_letter_code
_entity_poly.pdbx_strand_id
1 'polypeptide(L)'
;MDAIKALQHAPGGMYRSTIEQRRTSMSTSPMNRKRMLTIGVAAMTLAVLGAMAVAQQDKYTLQVPNGLAFSEFRGYEGWQTVSISHSEALLAVIVANPVMIDAYRAGVPGNGQPFPNGAKMAKIHWNPKKSETAPAPTTVPGTLHDVDFMVKDSNRFVDSGGWGYAMFKHVAASDTFTPATLADQPPQGNDAKCGFACHTIVKTKDYVFTEYGKR
;
A
#
# COMPACT_ATOMS: atom_id res chain seq x y z
N MET A 1 -47.69 -9.43 32.22
CA MET A 1 -48.68 -10.55 32.07
C MET A 1 -47.82 -11.67 31.51
N ASP A 2 -47.16 -12.44 32.40
CA ASP A 2 -47.59 -13.73 32.97
C ASP A 2 -47.39 -14.84 31.94
N ALA A 3 -46.71 -15.93 32.16
CA ALA A 3 -46.26 -16.69 33.35
C ALA A 3 -45.21 -17.73 32.87
N ILE A 4 -44.12 -18.01 33.47
CA ILE A 4 -43.80 -18.71 34.73
C ILE A 4 -44.42 -20.13 34.85
N LYS A 5 -43.49 -21.08 35.15
CA LYS A 5 -43.62 -22.37 35.83
C LYS A 5 -43.85 -23.59 34.92
N ALA A 6 -43.32 -24.72 35.22
CA ALA A 6 -42.57 -25.38 36.31
C ALA A 6 -42.32 -26.81 35.88
N LEU A 7 -41.43 -27.45 36.36
CA LEU A 7 -41.11 -28.37 37.48
C LEU A 7 -40.60 -29.73 36.91
N GLN A 8 -39.41 -30.09 37.33
CA GLN A 8 -39.02 -31.15 38.25
C GLN A 8 -39.62 -32.56 38.00
N HIS A 9 -38.78 -33.55 37.78
CA HIS A 9 -38.46 -34.63 38.72
C HIS A 9 -37.48 -35.62 38.11
N ALA A 10 -36.42 -35.97 38.85
CA ALA A 10 -35.59 -37.15 38.69
C ALA A 10 -36.31 -38.38 39.29
N PRO A 11 -35.92 -39.59 38.95
CA PRO A 11 -34.96 -40.24 39.82
C PRO A 11 -33.94 -41.18 39.10
N GLY A 12 -32.74 -41.24 39.61
CA GLY A 12 -31.95 -42.32 40.08
C GLY A 12 -31.83 -43.64 39.28
N GLY A 13 -30.62 -43.86 38.80
CA GLY A 13 -30.16 -45.15 38.32
C GLY A 13 -28.64 -45.25 38.43
N MET A 14 -28.26 -45.84 39.52
CA MET A 14 -26.89 -46.18 39.86
C MET A 14 -26.38 -47.26 38.87
N TYR A 15 -25.45 -46.95 37.96
CA TYR A 15 -24.72 -47.95 37.20
C TYR A 15 -23.25 -47.87 37.53
N ARG A 16 -22.85 -48.82 38.35
CA ARG A 16 -21.48 -49.08 38.75
C ARG A 16 -20.83 -49.86 37.61
N SER A 17 -20.04 -49.25 36.76
CA SER A 17 -19.17 -49.99 35.83
C SER A 17 -17.71 -49.89 36.31
N THR A 18 -17.21 -51.04 36.63
CA THR A 18 -15.83 -51.35 36.97
C THR A 18 -14.90 -50.99 35.81
N ILE A 19 -14.10 -49.93 35.99
CA ILE A 19 -13.03 -49.64 35.04
C ILE A 19 -11.79 -50.42 35.45
N GLU A 20 -11.53 -51.46 34.69
CA GLU A 20 -10.29 -52.24 34.75
C GLU A 20 -9.11 -51.37 34.30
N GLN A 21 -8.26 -51.01 35.22
CA GLN A 21 -7.02 -50.29 34.94
C GLN A 21 -6.03 -51.21 34.21
N ARG A 22 -6.02 -51.12 32.89
CA ARG A 22 -4.87 -51.60 32.11
C ARG A 22 -3.69 -50.68 32.37
N ARG A 23 -2.79 -51.09 33.23
CA ARG A 23 -1.43 -50.51 33.30
C ARG A 23 -0.69 -50.92 32.03
N THR A 24 -0.65 -49.99 31.06
CA THR A 24 0.34 -50.08 29.99
C THR A 24 1.68 -49.65 30.55
N SER A 25 2.57 -50.56 30.74
CA SER A 25 3.97 -50.32 31.09
C SER A 25 4.61 -49.58 29.89
N MET A 26 4.84 -48.29 30.00
CA MET A 26 5.70 -47.58 29.08
C MET A 26 7.15 -47.99 29.34
N SER A 27 7.71 -48.84 28.50
CA SER A 27 9.12 -49.10 28.42
C SER A 27 9.87 -47.85 27.98
N THR A 28 10.43 -47.12 28.90
CA THR A 28 11.37 -46.03 28.61
C THR A 28 12.73 -46.64 28.26
N SER A 29 12.92 -46.91 26.97
CA SER A 29 14.25 -47.24 26.45
C SER A 29 15.15 -46.00 26.55
N PRO A 30 16.35 -46.07 27.14
CA PRO A 30 17.23 -44.91 27.24
C PRO A 30 17.69 -44.49 25.85
N MET A 31 17.24 -43.33 25.41
CA MET A 31 17.61 -42.75 24.14
C MET A 31 19.11 -42.41 24.13
N ASN A 32 19.82 -43.06 23.21
CA ASN A 32 21.27 -42.97 23.10
C ASN A 32 21.70 -41.50 22.87
N ARG A 33 22.65 -40.99 23.67
CA ARG A 33 23.15 -39.58 23.60
C ARG A 33 23.50 -39.11 22.19
N LYS A 34 23.96 -40.03 21.34
CA LYS A 34 24.25 -39.72 19.92
C LYS A 34 22.98 -39.40 19.09
N ARG A 35 21.82 -40.03 19.42
CA ARG A 35 20.54 -39.71 18.73
C ARG A 35 19.95 -38.39 19.20
N MET A 36 20.15 -37.98 20.47
CA MET A 36 19.75 -36.65 20.94
C MET A 36 20.53 -35.52 20.26
N LEU A 37 21.84 -35.72 20.02
CA LEU A 37 22.65 -34.72 19.32
C LEU A 37 22.19 -34.53 17.85
N THR A 38 21.83 -35.63 17.17
CA THR A 38 21.39 -35.60 15.76
C THR A 38 20.04 -34.92 15.64
N ILE A 39 19.13 -35.13 16.58
CA ILE A 39 17.79 -34.46 16.56
C ILE A 39 17.94 -32.98 16.89
N GLY A 40 18.83 -32.62 17.83
CA GLY A 40 19.10 -31.23 18.16
C GLY A 40 19.70 -30.42 16.99
N VAL A 41 20.65 -31.03 16.27
CA VAL A 41 21.26 -30.38 15.09
C VAL A 41 20.26 -30.26 13.93
N ALA A 42 19.42 -31.27 13.69
CA ALA A 42 18.40 -31.22 12.68
C ALA A 42 17.29 -30.15 12.97
N ALA A 43 16.93 -30.00 14.27
CA ALA A 43 15.98 -28.97 14.69
C ALA A 43 16.56 -27.54 14.57
N MET A 44 17.86 -27.37 14.86
CA MET A 44 18.54 -26.08 14.66
C MET A 44 18.70 -25.71 13.18
N THR A 45 19.01 -26.67 12.31
CA THR A 45 19.11 -26.41 10.86
C THR A 45 17.75 -26.07 10.25
N LEU A 46 16.67 -26.68 10.69
CA LEU A 46 15.30 -26.32 10.26
C LEU A 46 14.88 -24.92 10.76
N ALA A 47 15.29 -24.51 11.96
CA ALA A 47 15.02 -23.16 12.48
C ALA A 47 15.81 -22.07 11.73
N VAL A 48 17.03 -22.37 11.26
CA VAL A 48 17.84 -21.43 10.46
C VAL A 48 17.32 -21.33 9.02
N LEU A 49 16.74 -22.38 8.45
CA LEU A 49 16.11 -22.36 7.12
C LEU A 49 14.74 -21.68 7.13
N GLY A 50 14.07 -21.60 8.28
CA GLY A 50 12.77 -20.91 8.42
C GLY A 50 12.87 -19.39 8.52
N ALA A 51 14.05 -18.84 8.75
CA ALA A 51 14.32 -17.41 8.70
C ALA A 51 14.84 -17.00 7.31
N MET A 52 14.19 -17.46 6.25
CA MET A 52 14.31 -16.78 4.97
C MET A 52 13.65 -15.41 5.18
N ALA A 53 14.48 -14.38 5.34
CA ALA A 53 14.03 -13.02 5.28
C ALA A 53 13.25 -12.91 3.98
N VAL A 54 11.93 -12.67 4.06
CA VAL A 54 11.14 -12.30 2.89
C VAL A 54 11.83 -11.02 2.41
N ALA A 55 12.54 -11.11 1.30
CA ALA A 55 13.19 -9.95 0.72
C ALA A 55 12.11 -8.89 0.52
N GLN A 56 12.27 -7.75 1.19
CA GLN A 56 11.35 -6.64 1.03
C GLN A 56 11.27 -6.30 -0.45
N GLN A 57 10.06 -6.15 -0.97
CA GLN A 57 9.86 -5.83 -2.38
C GLN A 57 10.63 -4.55 -2.74
N ASP A 58 11.48 -4.62 -3.76
CA ASP A 58 11.99 -3.41 -4.39
C ASP A 58 10.91 -2.81 -5.29
N LYS A 59 10.20 -1.79 -4.79
CA LYS A 59 9.13 -1.10 -5.53
C LYS A 59 9.59 -0.54 -6.88
N TYR A 60 10.88 -0.29 -7.04
CA TYR A 60 11.43 0.24 -8.28
C TYR A 60 11.57 -0.78 -9.41
N THR A 61 11.26 -2.05 -9.15
CA THR A 61 11.13 -3.08 -10.19
C THR A 61 9.73 -3.13 -10.80
N LEU A 62 8.77 -2.41 -10.22
CA LEU A 62 7.39 -2.40 -10.67
C LEU A 62 7.20 -1.52 -11.90
N GLN A 63 6.30 -1.95 -12.78
CA GLN A 63 5.89 -1.20 -13.96
C GLN A 63 4.40 -1.42 -14.21
N VAL A 64 3.68 -0.35 -14.54
CA VAL A 64 2.30 -0.45 -15.04
C VAL A 64 2.34 -1.14 -16.41
N PRO A 65 1.43 -2.07 -16.72
CA PRO A 65 1.41 -2.74 -18.02
C PRO A 65 1.43 -1.72 -19.17
N ASN A 66 2.41 -1.83 -20.07
CA ASN A 66 2.65 -0.91 -21.20
C ASN A 66 2.76 0.57 -20.81
N GLY A 67 3.08 0.87 -19.56
CA GLY A 67 3.09 2.22 -19.01
C GLY A 67 4.41 2.58 -18.34
N LEU A 68 4.33 3.46 -17.33
CA LEU A 68 5.48 3.97 -16.61
C LEU A 68 6.01 2.95 -15.59
N ALA A 69 7.33 2.95 -15.42
CA ALA A 69 7.98 2.22 -14.35
C ALA A 69 8.04 3.07 -13.06
N PHE A 70 7.90 2.44 -11.91
CA PHE A 70 8.07 3.09 -10.61
C PHE A 70 9.46 3.73 -10.49
N SER A 71 10.48 3.11 -11.09
CA SER A 71 11.86 3.59 -11.11
C SER A 71 12.04 4.96 -11.76
N GLU A 72 11.15 5.36 -12.65
CA GLU A 72 11.18 6.69 -13.28
C GLU A 72 10.96 7.83 -12.25
N PHE A 73 10.42 7.51 -11.08
CA PHE A 73 10.09 8.44 -10.01
C PHE A 73 10.96 8.25 -8.75
N ARG A 74 12.10 7.61 -8.88
CA ARG A 74 13.03 7.37 -7.76
C ARG A 74 13.32 8.64 -7.01
N GLY A 75 13.20 8.59 -5.67
CA GLY A 75 13.44 9.72 -4.77
C GLY A 75 12.25 10.68 -4.63
N TYR A 76 11.06 10.33 -5.14
CA TYR A 76 9.87 11.18 -5.06
C TYR A 76 9.48 11.54 -3.60
N GLU A 77 9.83 10.72 -2.65
CA GLU A 77 9.58 10.96 -1.22
C GLU A 77 10.28 12.22 -0.70
N GLY A 78 11.41 12.57 -1.32
CA GLY A 78 12.19 13.78 -0.99
C GLY A 78 11.87 14.99 -1.86
N TRP A 79 10.89 14.90 -2.78
CA TRP A 79 10.53 16.01 -3.63
C TRP A 79 9.79 17.11 -2.86
N GLN A 80 9.82 18.32 -3.40
CA GLN A 80 9.18 19.47 -2.76
C GLN A 80 7.65 19.37 -2.86
N THR A 81 6.97 19.61 -1.74
CA THR A 81 5.51 19.68 -1.70
C THR A 81 5.01 20.83 -2.58
N VAL A 82 4.04 20.54 -3.43
CA VAL A 82 3.31 21.53 -4.25
C VAL A 82 2.03 21.94 -3.55
N SER A 83 1.24 20.95 -3.13
CA SER A 83 -0.08 21.16 -2.55
C SER A 83 -0.47 20.01 -1.61
N ILE A 84 -1.48 20.28 -0.79
CA ILE A 84 -2.15 19.29 0.06
C ILE A 84 -3.63 19.36 -0.29
N SER A 85 -4.29 18.23 -0.37
CA SER A 85 -5.74 18.16 -0.58
C SER A 85 -6.38 17.11 0.32
N HIS A 86 -7.62 17.34 0.70
CA HIS A 86 -8.43 16.41 1.46
C HIS A 86 -9.79 16.32 0.78
N SER A 87 -10.09 15.15 0.24
CA SER A 87 -11.43 14.78 -0.21
C SER A 87 -12.17 14.05 0.91
N GLU A 88 -13.44 13.69 0.69
CA GLU A 88 -14.19 12.89 1.67
C GLU A 88 -13.50 11.55 2.01
N ALA A 89 -12.84 10.95 1.01
CA ALA A 89 -12.25 9.62 1.14
C ALA A 89 -10.76 9.62 1.50
N LEU A 90 -9.97 10.57 0.97
CA LEU A 90 -8.51 10.51 1.01
C LEU A 90 -7.88 11.84 1.35
N LEU A 91 -6.81 11.78 2.15
CA LEU A 91 -5.86 12.87 2.34
C LEU A 91 -4.71 12.67 1.36
N ALA A 92 -4.30 13.73 0.67
CA ALA A 92 -3.23 13.66 -0.31
C ALA A 92 -2.23 14.79 -0.17
N VAL A 93 -0.97 14.49 -0.44
CA VAL A 93 0.08 15.46 -0.72
C VAL A 93 0.54 15.31 -2.16
N ILE A 94 0.77 16.43 -2.82
CA ILE A 94 1.37 16.46 -4.16
C ILE A 94 2.77 17.02 -4.01
N VAL A 95 3.74 16.24 -4.48
CA VAL A 95 5.15 16.60 -4.51
C VAL A 95 5.65 16.65 -5.95
N ALA A 96 6.64 17.48 -6.22
CA ALA A 96 7.21 17.63 -7.56
C ALA A 96 8.73 17.72 -7.53
N ASN A 97 9.34 17.23 -8.62
CA ASN A 97 10.78 17.26 -8.79
C ASN A 97 11.29 18.71 -9.06
N PRO A 98 12.61 18.97 -8.94
CA PRO A 98 13.16 20.31 -9.14
C PRO A 98 12.77 20.96 -10.48
N VAL A 99 12.74 20.18 -11.58
CA VAL A 99 12.35 20.68 -12.92
C VAL A 99 10.95 21.29 -12.90
N MET A 100 9.98 20.59 -12.28
CA MET A 100 8.61 21.10 -12.17
C MET A 100 8.50 22.28 -11.22
N ILE A 101 9.20 22.25 -10.10
CA ILE A 101 9.21 23.36 -9.13
C ILE A 101 9.77 24.63 -9.76
N ASP A 102 10.86 24.53 -10.53
CA ASP A 102 11.45 25.69 -11.18
C ASP A 102 10.53 26.26 -12.28
N ALA A 103 9.81 25.39 -12.99
CA ALA A 103 8.78 25.83 -13.93
C ALA A 103 7.63 26.59 -13.23
N TYR A 104 7.14 26.12 -12.10
CA TYR A 104 6.16 26.85 -11.29
C TYR A 104 6.66 28.24 -10.87
N ARG A 105 7.90 28.31 -10.40
CA ARG A 105 8.54 29.59 -10.00
C ARG A 105 8.68 30.56 -11.18
N ALA A 106 8.86 30.02 -12.38
CA ALA A 106 8.87 30.81 -13.63
C ALA A 106 7.48 31.22 -14.12
N GLY A 107 6.41 30.85 -13.39
CA GLY A 107 5.05 31.20 -13.69
C GLY A 107 4.27 30.21 -14.57
N VAL A 108 4.85 29.04 -14.88
CA VAL A 108 4.16 27.98 -15.63
C VAL A 108 3.08 27.35 -14.73
N PRO A 109 1.88 27.04 -15.25
CA PRO A 109 1.37 27.27 -16.59
C PRO A 109 0.65 28.61 -16.75
N GLY A 110 0.62 29.44 -15.71
CA GLY A 110 -0.09 30.73 -15.69
C GLY A 110 0.39 31.72 -16.75
N ASN A 111 1.65 31.60 -17.19
CA ASN A 111 2.25 32.41 -18.26
C ASN A 111 1.94 31.85 -19.67
N GLY A 112 1.07 30.83 -19.79
CA GLY A 112 0.68 30.20 -21.06
C GLY A 112 1.73 29.23 -21.63
N GLN A 113 2.85 28.99 -20.94
CA GLN A 113 3.86 28.02 -21.36
C GLN A 113 3.56 26.64 -20.81
N PRO A 114 3.85 25.55 -21.55
CA PRO A 114 3.76 24.20 -21.02
C PRO A 114 4.91 23.90 -20.05
N PHE A 115 4.70 22.92 -19.19
CA PHE A 115 5.79 22.39 -18.37
C PHE A 115 6.89 21.75 -19.24
N PRO A 116 8.16 21.90 -18.88
CA PRO A 116 9.26 21.34 -19.67
C PRO A 116 9.31 19.80 -19.54
N ASN A 117 9.87 19.14 -20.55
CA ASN A 117 10.15 17.71 -20.49
C ASN A 117 11.02 17.39 -19.27
N GLY A 118 10.73 16.28 -18.59
CA GLY A 118 11.36 15.91 -17.34
C GLY A 118 10.67 16.48 -16.09
N ALA A 119 9.65 17.34 -16.22
CA ALA A 119 8.79 17.71 -15.09
C ALA A 119 8.03 16.48 -14.58
N LYS A 120 8.05 16.26 -13.27
CA LYS A 120 7.44 15.08 -12.64
C LYS A 120 6.69 15.48 -11.37
N MET A 121 5.57 14.80 -11.14
CA MET A 121 4.77 14.90 -9.91
C MET A 121 4.48 13.52 -9.35
N ALA A 122 4.35 13.45 -8.03
CA ALA A 122 3.75 12.34 -7.33
C ALA A 122 2.63 12.86 -6.43
N LYS A 123 1.48 12.22 -6.48
CA LYS A 123 0.36 12.44 -5.57
C LYS A 123 0.24 11.23 -4.66
N ILE A 124 0.54 11.42 -3.39
CA ILE A 124 0.58 10.37 -2.39
C ILE A 124 -0.72 10.43 -1.60
N HIS A 125 -1.48 9.36 -1.59
CA HIS A 125 -2.77 9.26 -0.91
C HIS A 125 -2.70 8.42 0.35
N TRP A 126 -3.39 8.87 1.39
CA TRP A 126 -3.59 8.12 2.64
C TRP A 126 -5.07 8.05 3.01
N ASN A 127 -5.47 6.95 3.62
CA ASN A 127 -6.70 6.93 4.39
C ASN A 127 -6.54 7.90 5.55
N PRO A 128 -7.43 8.90 5.71
CA PRO A 128 -7.31 9.87 6.78
C PRO A 128 -7.63 9.23 8.14
N LYS A 129 -6.94 9.69 9.19
CA LYS A 129 -7.29 9.34 10.56
C LYS A 129 -7.30 10.57 11.45
N LYS A 130 -8.02 10.49 12.58
CA LYS A 130 -7.95 11.51 13.61
C LYS A 130 -6.65 11.39 14.38
N SER A 131 -6.02 12.52 14.67
CA SER A 131 -4.84 12.56 15.53
C SER A 131 -5.26 12.29 16.99
N GLU A 132 -4.52 11.43 17.67
CA GLU A 132 -4.72 11.14 19.10
C GLU A 132 -3.94 12.11 19.98
N THR A 133 -2.97 12.85 19.43
CA THR A 133 -2.03 13.69 20.17
C THR A 133 -2.15 15.18 19.87
N ALA A 134 -2.88 15.56 18.84
CA ALA A 134 -3.06 16.97 18.50
C ALA A 134 -3.95 17.67 19.56
N PRO A 135 -3.65 18.92 19.95
CA PRO A 135 -4.40 19.66 20.96
C PRO A 135 -5.80 20.06 20.50
N ALA A 136 -6.10 19.96 19.22
CA ALA A 136 -7.42 20.24 18.61
C ALA A 136 -7.80 19.12 17.63
N PRO A 137 -9.11 18.98 17.27
CA PRO A 137 -9.54 18.01 16.28
C PRO A 137 -8.76 18.13 14.96
N THR A 138 -7.84 17.20 14.72
CA THR A 138 -6.92 17.26 13.59
C THR A 138 -7.01 15.95 12.80
N THR A 139 -7.09 16.06 11.47
CA THR A 139 -7.01 14.93 10.55
C THR A 139 -5.58 14.81 10.03
N VAL A 140 -5.02 13.62 10.11
CA VAL A 140 -3.63 13.31 9.72
C VAL A 140 -3.59 12.11 8.77
N PRO A 141 -2.47 11.91 8.04
CA PRO A 141 -2.26 10.69 7.27
C PRO A 141 -2.36 9.45 8.14
N GLY A 142 -3.13 8.46 7.69
CA GLY A 142 -3.21 7.12 8.25
C GLY A 142 -2.43 6.12 7.40
N THR A 143 -3.08 5.01 7.03
CA THR A 143 -2.47 4.01 6.14
C THR A 143 -2.31 4.57 4.73
N LEU A 144 -1.14 4.32 4.13
CA LEU A 144 -0.89 4.64 2.72
C LEU A 144 -1.88 3.88 1.84
N HIS A 145 -2.48 4.58 0.87
CA HIS A 145 -3.47 4.02 -0.04
C HIS A 145 -2.86 3.72 -1.41
N ASP A 146 -2.33 4.73 -2.07
CA ASP A 146 -1.66 4.62 -3.37
C ASP A 146 -0.73 5.81 -3.62
N VAL A 147 -0.02 5.75 -4.74
CA VAL A 147 0.74 6.87 -5.30
C VAL A 147 0.43 6.98 -6.79
N ASP A 148 -0.06 8.16 -7.20
CA ASP A 148 -0.24 8.53 -8.59
C ASP A 148 0.96 9.32 -9.09
N PHE A 149 1.43 9.01 -10.29
CA PHE A 149 2.55 9.69 -10.92
C PHE A 149 2.16 10.35 -12.23
N MET A 150 2.80 11.49 -12.51
CA MET A 150 2.79 12.16 -13.81
C MET A 150 4.22 12.50 -14.22
N VAL A 151 4.51 12.36 -15.51
CA VAL A 151 5.79 12.80 -16.12
C VAL A 151 5.54 13.47 -17.45
N LYS A 152 6.17 14.62 -17.67
CA LYS A 152 6.18 15.33 -18.96
C LYS A 152 7.27 14.78 -19.86
N ASP A 153 6.89 14.25 -21.00
CA ASP A 153 7.76 13.88 -22.12
C ASP A 153 6.96 14.00 -23.42
N SER A 154 7.13 15.12 -24.09
CA SER A 154 6.37 15.45 -25.31
C SER A 154 6.69 14.54 -26.49
N ASN A 155 7.84 13.85 -26.48
CA ASN A 155 8.20 12.90 -27.53
C ASN A 155 7.56 11.52 -27.29
N ARG A 156 7.45 11.12 -26.02
CA ARG A 156 6.93 9.80 -25.63
C ARG A 156 5.39 9.81 -25.56
N PHE A 157 4.77 10.90 -25.13
CA PHE A 157 3.35 10.98 -24.80
C PHE A 157 2.59 11.95 -25.71
N VAL A 158 2.82 11.89 -26.99
CA VAL A 158 2.24 12.80 -28.02
C VAL A 158 0.71 12.88 -27.93
N ASP A 159 0.05 11.73 -27.76
CA ASP A 159 -1.41 11.63 -27.77
C ASP A 159 -2.08 12.01 -26.44
N SER A 160 -1.29 12.30 -25.40
CA SER A 160 -1.79 12.67 -24.07
C SER A 160 -1.28 14.03 -23.62
N GLY A 161 -1.07 14.95 -24.55
CA GLY A 161 -0.60 16.30 -24.26
C GLY A 161 0.83 16.37 -23.76
N GLY A 162 1.62 15.34 -24.03
CA GLY A 162 2.99 15.19 -23.54
C GLY A 162 3.10 14.65 -22.12
N TRP A 163 2.01 14.15 -21.52
CA TRP A 163 2.01 13.64 -20.16
C TRP A 163 1.76 12.13 -20.10
N GLY A 164 2.62 11.43 -19.38
CA GLY A 164 2.41 10.04 -18.97
C GLY A 164 1.90 9.95 -17.53
N TYR A 165 1.09 8.94 -17.25
CA TYR A 165 0.41 8.72 -15.96
C TYR A 165 0.59 7.28 -15.49
N ALA A 166 0.71 7.09 -14.18
CA ALA A 166 0.70 5.76 -13.56
C ALA A 166 0.16 5.82 -12.14
N MET A 167 -0.46 4.74 -11.70
CA MET A 167 -0.88 4.54 -10.32
C MET A 167 -0.29 3.23 -9.77
N PHE A 168 0.20 3.28 -8.53
CA PHE A 168 0.67 2.11 -7.80
C PHE A 168 -0.05 2.04 -6.46
N LYS A 169 -0.79 0.95 -6.25
CA LYS A 169 -1.56 0.71 -5.02
C LYS A 169 -0.65 0.18 -3.94
N HIS A 170 -0.86 0.62 -2.71
CA HIS A 170 -0.17 0.09 -1.55
C HIS A 170 -0.96 -1.05 -0.90
N VAL A 171 -0.29 -2.16 -0.63
CA VAL A 171 -0.84 -3.31 0.07
C VAL A 171 -0.36 -3.28 1.51
N ALA A 172 -1.17 -2.70 2.40
CA ALA A 172 -0.79 -2.46 3.79
C ALA A 172 -0.40 -3.73 4.56
N ALA A 173 -0.99 -4.89 4.25
CA ALA A 173 -0.70 -6.15 4.93
C ALA A 173 0.73 -6.67 4.70
N SER A 174 1.35 -6.32 3.58
CA SER A 174 2.71 -6.74 3.20
C SER A 174 3.69 -5.58 3.09
N ASP A 175 3.23 -4.35 3.27
CA ASP A 175 4.00 -3.11 3.04
C ASP A 175 4.67 -3.10 1.66
N THR A 176 3.90 -3.46 0.64
CA THR A 176 4.35 -3.56 -0.75
C THR A 176 3.49 -2.71 -1.67
N PHE A 177 3.96 -2.49 -2.90
CA PHE A 177 3.19 -1.88 -3.96
C PHE A 177 2.81 -2.88 -5.03
N THR A 178 1.68 -2.64 -5.69
CA THR A 178 1.27 -3.33 -6.92
C THR A 178 0.93 -2.30 -7.99
N PRO A 179 1.35 -2.51 -9.25
CA PRO A 179 0.88 -1.64 -10.31
C PRO A 179 -0.64 -1.79 -10.44
N ALA A 180 -1.32 -0.68 -10.63
CA ALA A 180 -2.74 -0.71 -10.93
C ALA A 180 -2.98 -1.28 -12.33
N THR A 181 -4.18 -1.76 -12.59
CA THR A 181 -4.56 -2.52 -13.77
C THR A 181 -5.73 -1.89 -14.51
N LEU A 182 -6.14 -2.47 -15.63
CA LEU A 182 -7.34 -2.04 -16.38
C LEU A 182 -8.65 -2.21 -15.58
N ALA A 183 -8.64 -3.03 -14.52
CA ALA A 183 -9.80 -3.20 -13.65
C ALA A 183 -9.93 -2.12 -12.57
N ASP A 184 -8.92 -1.28 -12.41
CA ASP A 184 -8.91 -0.20 -11.41
C ASP A 184 -9.62 1.07 -11.93
N GLN A 185 -9.95 1.99 -11.01
CA GLN A 185 -10.57 3.27 -11.33
C GLN A 185 -9.65 4.41 -10.84
N PRO A 186 -9.09 5.21 -11.74
CA PRO A 186 -9.15 5.08 -13.21
C PRO A 186 -8.38 3.86 -13.70
N PRO A 187 -8.78 3.27 -14.84
CA PRO A 187 -8.10 2.10 -15.37
C PRO A 187 -6.66 2.41 -15.77
N GLN A 188 -5.74 1.51 -15.43
CA GLN A 188 -4.31 1.64 -15.68
C GLN A 188 -3.84 0.72 -16.80
N GLY A 189 -2.83 1.13 -17.52
CA GLY A 189 -2.27 0.43 -18.67
C GLY A 189 -2.35 1.28 -19.94
N ASN A 190 -2.07 0.70 -21.08
CA ASN A 190 -2.19 1.34 -22.38
C ASN A 190 -1.46 2.69 -22.51
N ASP A 191 -0.15 2.63 -22.68
CA ASP A 191 0.70 3.77 -23.03
C ASP A 191 0.70 4.93 -22.01
N ALA A 192 0.56 4.61 -20.73
CA ALA A 192 0.59 5.60 -19.65
C ALA A 192 -0.51 6.69 -19.74
N LYS A 193 -1.68 6.37 -20.29
CA LYS A 193 -2.78 7.33 -20.48
C LYS A 193 -3.85 7.32 -19.39
N CYS A 194 -3.64 6.61 -18.30
CA CYS A 194 -4.66 6.36 -17.27
C CYS A 194 -5.32 7.62 -16.69
N GLY A 195 -4.57 8.69 -16.53
CA GLY A 195 -5.08 9.96 -16.00
C GLY A 195 -5.54 10.94 -17.05
N PHE A 196 -5.26 10.70 -18.32
CA PHE A 196 -5.40 11.69 -19.38
C PHE A 196 -6.83 12.22 -19.52
N ALA A 197 -7.82 11.33 -19.55
CA ALA A 197 -9.22 11.72 -19.70
C ALA A 197 -9.68 12.73 -18.64
N CYS A 198 -9.31 12.51 -17.37
CA CYS A 198 -9.62 13.43 -16.28
C CYS A 198 -8.84 14.75 -16.41
N HIS A 199 -7.57 14.67 -16.79
CA HIS A 199 -6.70 15.84 -16.88
C HIS A 199 -7.00 16.75 -18.08
N THR A 200 -7.74 16.29 -19.09
CA THR A 200 -8.21 17.14 -20.20
C THR A 200 -9.08 18.31 -19.75
N ILE A 201 -9.75 18.21 -18.59
CA ILE A 201 -10.56 19.28 -18.00
C ILE A 201 -9.72 20.54 -17.76
N VAL A 202 -8.42 20.37 -17.48
CA VAL A 202 -7.48 21.48 -17.24
C VAL A 202 -6.40 21.58 -18.34
N LYS A 203 -6.77 21.26 -19.57
CA LYS A 203 -5.87 21.35 -20.74
C LYS A 203 -5.21 22.74 -20.87
N THR A 204 -5.94 23.81 -20.56
CA THR A 204 -5.42 25.19 -20.60
C THR A 204 -4.35 25.47 -19.55
N LYS A 205 -4.22 24.60 -18.54
CA LYS A 205 -3.17 24.62 -17.52
C LYS A 205 -2.12 23.51 -17.76
N ASP A 206 -1.90 23.16 -19.01
CA ASP A 206 -1.04 22.05 -19.43
C ASP A 206 -1.36 20.74 -18.68
N TYR A 207 -2.65 20.42 -18.53
CA TYR A 207 -3.17 19.19 -17.88
C TYR A 207 -2.84 19.05 -16.38
N VAL A 208 -2.48 20.14 -15.70
CA VAL A 208 -2.10 20.12 -14.27
C VAL A 208 -3.15 20.84 -13.44
N PHE A 209 -3.81 20.12 -12.51
CA PHE A 209 -4.83 20.69 -11.62
C PHE A 209 -4.25 21.62 -10.56
N THR A 210 -3.02 21.34 -10.14
CA THR A 210 -2.46 21.90 -8.92
C THR A 210 -1.78 23.24 -9.16
N GLU A 211 -2.01 24.18 -8.28
CA GLU A 211 -1.30 25.44 -8.23
C GLU A 211 -0.21 25.37 -7.16
N TYR A 212 0.93 26.01 -7.44
CA TYR A 212 2.02 26.13 -6.48
C TYR A 212 1.74 27.30 -5.54
N GLY A 213 1.35 27.00 -4.30
CA GLY A 213 0.95 28.00 -3.32
C GLY A 213 2.10 28.92 -2.90
N LYS A 214 1.76 30.13 -2.47
CA LYS A 214 2.73 31.06 -1.84
C LYS A 214 3.31 30.43 -0.57
N ARG A 215 4.57 30.69 -0.31
CA ARG A 215 5.34 30.20 0.84
C ARG A 215 6.21 31.30 1.39
#